data_53459f0fc0d343a506b2ab8fa9eac3ea
#
_entry.id   53459f0fc0d343a506b2ab8fa9eac3ea
#
_cell.length_a   1.000
_cell.length_b   1.000
_cell.length_c   1.000
_cell.angle_alpha   90.00
_cell.angle_beta   90.00
_cell.angle_gamma   90.00
#
_symmetry.space_group_name_H-M   'P 1'
#
loop_
_entity.id
_entity.type
_entity.pdbx_description
1 polymer ?
#
loop_
_entity_poly.entity_id
_entity_poly.type
_entity_poly.pdbx_seq_one_letter_code
_entity_poly.pdbx_strand_id
1 'polypeptide(L)'
;MSNGYDWFGQLGEFHGKFTVGEKKPVIGITGNFGEKGCELAQGYYQSVLKAGGIPLVIPAYEDMDTLSATLDRIDALLLSGGGDMNPLFMGDEPLPGLGGICPQRDKAELWLVRMAYNRQLPILGICRGIQMMTCALGGKVFQDLPSQYHDQPLIKHSQNLAREYASHMVLIEEDSLLHRIMKDTRIAVNSFHHQAVCETGSLLKVCARSADGVIEAVESTEHKSLLGVQWHPECFVLGGD
;
A
#
# COMPACT_ATOMS: atom_id res chain seq x y z
N MET A 1 34.56 -8.30 30.85
CA MET A 1 33.30 -7.56 30.68
C MET A 1 32.38 -8.47 29.87
N SER A 2 31.47 -9.18 30.55
CA SER A 2 30.49 -10.06 29.92
C SER A 2 29.45 -9.18 29.23
N ASN A 3 29.41 -9.19 27.89
CA ASN A 3 28.30 -8.61 27.15
C ASN A 3 27.06 -9.44 27.47
N GLY A 4 26.31 -8.96 28.45
CA GLY A 4 25.19 -9.68 29.03
C GLY A 4 23.96 -9.69 28.16
N TYR A 5 23.93 -10.60 27.19
CA TYR A 5 22.69 -11.17 26.69
C TYR A 5 22.43 -12.47 27.43
N ASP A 6 21.89 -12.35 28.63
CA ASP A 6 21.35 -13.52 29.33
C ASP A 6 19.96 -13.87 28.76
N TRP A 7 19.97 -14.47 27.58
CA TRP A 7 18.77 -14.95 26.93
C TRP A 7 17.98 -15.95 27.75
N PHE A 8 18.66 -16.77 28.54
CA PHE A 8 18.01 -17.81 29.36
C PHE A 8 17.36 -17.23 30.61
N GLY A 9 17.99 -16.23 31.27
CA GLY A 9 17.36 -15.50 32.36
C GLY A 9 16.15 -14.71 31.90
N GLN A 10 16.27 -14.00 30.76
CA GLN A 10 15.15 -13.29 30.14
C GLN A 10 13.99 -14.22 29.75
N LEU A 11 14.26 -15.40 29.16
CA LEU A 11 13.24 -16.39 28.84
C LEU A 11 12.50 -16.90 30.11
N GLY A 12 13.22 -17.07 31.23
CA GLY A 12 12.62 -17.43 32.53
C GLY A 12 11.64 -16.37 33.04
N GLU A 13 11.95 -15.08 32.88
CA GLU A 13 11.05 -13.97 33.23
C GLU A 13 9.80 -13.90 32.34
N PHE A 14 9.87 -14.38 31.12
CA PHE A 14 8.74 -14.39 30.20
C PHE A 14 7.64 -15.42 30.56
N HIS A 15 7.98 -16.53 31.24
CA HIS A 15 7.00 -17.58 31.56
C HIS A 15 5.80 -17.10 32.39
N GLY A 16 5.93 -16.01 33.16
CA GLY A 16 4.84 -15.45 33.96
C GLY A 16 4.01 -14.37 33.27
N LYS A 17 4.43 -13.89 32.08
CA LYS A 17 3.83 -12.71 31.42
C LYS A 17 2.90 -13.04 30.25
N PHE A 18 2.81 -14.30 29.81
CA PHE A 18 1.96 -14.69 28.69
C PHE A 18 0.55 -15.10 29.15
N THR A 19 -0.11 -14.19 29.85
CA THR A 19 -1.57 -14.24 29.97
C THR A 19 -2.19 -13.72 28.67
N VAL A 20 -3.46 -14.06 28.42
CA VAL A 20 -4.22 -13.59 27.25
C VAL A 20 -4.06 -12.07 27.14
N GLY A 21 -3.35 -11.60 26.12
CA GLY A 21 -3.13 -10.17 25.87
C GLY A 21 -4.39 -9.46 25.39
N GLU A 22 -4.35 -8.14 25.36
CA GLU A 22 -5.39 -7.35 24.69
C GLU A 22 -5.53 -7.77 23.23
N LYS A 23 -6.77 -7.85 22.74
CA LYS A 23 -7.05 -8.16 21.34
C LYS A 23 -6.57 -6.98 20.47
N LYS A 24 -5.49 -7.21 19.72
CA LYS A 24 -4.95 -6.25 18.75
C LYS A 24 -5.44 -6.61 17.35
N PRO A 25 -5.70 -5.62 16.47
CA PRO A 25 -6.08 -5.91 15.10
C PRO A 25 -4.93 -6.58 14.33
N VAL A 26 -5.27 -7.60 13.55
CA VAL A 26 -4.34 -8.29 12.65
C VAL A 26 -4.42 -7.65 11.27
N ILE A 27 -3.31 -7.10 10.79
CA ILE A 27 -3.23 -6.43 9.49
C ILE A 27 -2.49 -7.34 8.51
N GLY A 28 -3.20 -7.85 7.52
CA GLY A 28 -2.59 -8.60 6.42
C GLY A 28 -1.88 -7.65 5.47
N ILE A 29 -0.60 -7.87 5.22
CA ILE A 29 0.24 -7.04 4.35
C ILE A 29 0.69 -7.89 3.17
N THR A 30 0.37 -7.50 1.93
CA THR A 30 0.85 -8.23 0.76
C THR A 30 2.36 -8.05 0.60
N GLY A 31 3.08 -9.18 0.43
CA GLY A 31 4.51 -9.19 0.21
C GLY A 31 4.87 -9.00 -1.26
N ASN A 32 6.08 -8.50 -1.51
CA ASN A 32 6.69 -8.44 -2.83
C ASN A 32 7.34 -9.79 -3.19
N PHE A 33 7.71 -9.96 -4.45
CA PHE A 33 8.46 -11.13 -4.92
C PHE A 33 9.93 -10.76 -5.07
N GLY A 34 10.79 -11.39 -4.27
CA GLY A 34 12.24 -11.23 -4.34
C GLY A 34 12.94 -12.50 -4.83
N GLU A 35 14.25 -12.49 -4.90
CA GLU A 35 15.05 -13.63 -5.37
C GLU A 35 14.83 -14.92 -4.57
N LYS A 36 14.47 -14.80 -3.31
CA LYS A 36 14.30 -15.95 -2.38
C LYS A 36 12.85 -16.20 -1.99
N GLY A 37 11.89 -15.57 -2.65
CA GLY A 37 10.47 -15.69 -2.35
C GLY A 37 9.85 -14.38 -1.88
N CYS A 38 9.00 -14.43 -0.86
CA CYS A 38 8.29 -13.26 -0.36
C CYS A 38 9.23 -12.29 0.38
N GLU A 39 9.22 -11.03 -0.01
CA GLU A 39 9.96 -9.94 0.63
C GLU A 39 9.00 -8.80 1.01
N LEU A 40 9.30 -8.10 2.11
CA LEU A 40 8.55 -6.93 2.55
C LEU A 40 9.50 -5.89 3.15
N ALA A 41 9.39 -4.64 2.68
CA ALA A 41 10.18 -3.54 3.23
C ALA A 41 9.79 -3.28 4.69
N GLN A 42 10.78 -2.96 5.51
CA GLN A 42 10.64 -2.81 6.97
C GLN A 42 9.58 -1.77 7.36
N GLY A 43 9.47 -0.67 6.63
CA GLY A 43 8.54 0.41 6.91
C GLY A 43 7.09 -0.05 7.08
N TYR A 44 6.63 -1.00 6.25
CA TYR A 44 5.26 -1.50 6.32
C TYR A 44 4.92 -2.15 7.66
N TYR A 45 5.70 -3.18 8.07
CA TYR A 45 5.39 -3.87 9.32
C TYR A 45 5.72 -3.04 10.55
N GLN A 46 6.71 -2.16 10.51
CA GLN A 46 7.00 -1.23 11.60
C GLN A 46 5.88 -0.21 11.80
N SER A 47 5.26 0.29 10.71
CA SER A 47 4.10 1.18 10.79
C SER A 47 2.93 0.51 11.48
N VAL A 48 2.64 -0.75 11.12
CA VAL A 48 1.56 -1.54 11.77
C VAL A 48 1.86 -1.75 13.25
N LEU A 49 3.10 -2.10 13.62
CA LEU A 49 3.51 -2.28 15.03
C LEU A 49 3.38 -0.98 15.84
N LYS A 50 3.86 0.15 15.28
CA LYS A 50 3.73 1.48 15.94
C LYS A 50 2.27 1.91 16.10
N ALA A 51 1.40 1.52 15.18
CA ALA A 51 -0.04 1.74 15.28
C ALA A 51 -0.76 0.79 16.25
N GLY A 52 -0.04 -0.16 16.88
CA GLY A 52 -0.59 -1.11 17.84
C GLY A 52 -1.22 -2.37 17.23
N GLY A 53 -1.08 -2.58 15.91
CA GLY A 53 -1.56 -3.77 15.21
C GLY A 53 -0.55 -4.93 15.20
N ILE A 54 -1.00 -6.08 14.70
CA ILE A 54 -0.18 -7.27 14.45
C ILE A 54 0.03 -7.37 12.94
N PRO A 55 1.26 -7.22 12.40
CA PRO A 55 1.51 -7.40 10.98
C PRO A 55 1.57 -8.90 10.63
N LEU A 56 0.78 -9.30 9.62
CA LEU A 56 0.78 -10.63 9.03
C LEU A 56 1.15 -10.51 7.55
N VAL A 57 2.29 -11.05 7.13
CA VAL A 57 2.71 -11.00 5.72
C VAL A 57 1.96 -12.07 4.92
N ILE A 58 1.34 -11.65 3.82
CA ILE A 58 0.63 -12.51 2.87
C ILE A 58 1.52 -12.69 1.64
N PRO A 59 2.15 -13.86 1.43
CA PRO A 59 2.89 -14.14 0.21
C PRO A 59 1.97 -14.17 -1.02
N ALA A 60 2.53 -13.89 -2.19
CA ALA A 60 1.80 -14.05 -3.45
C ALA A 60 1.69 -15.55 -3.79
N TYR A 61 0.50 -16.11 -3.72
CA TYR A 61 0.17 -17.48 -4.16
C TYR A 61 -1.18 -17.49 -4.89
N GLU A 62 -1.32 -18.43 -5.82
CA GLU A 62 -2.47 -18.50 -6.73
C GLU A 62 -3.51 -19.54 -6.27
N ASP A 63 -3.84 -19.53 -4.99
CA ASP A 63 -4.91 -20.37 -4.43
C ASP A 63 -6.00 -19.50 -3.83
N MET A 64 -7.14 -19.42 -4.52
CA MET A 64 -8.24 -18.52 -4.15
C MET A 64 -8.88 -18.90 -2.82
N ASP A 65 -8.99 -20.19 -2.52
CA ASP A 65 -9.61 -20.65 -1.27
C ASP A 65 -8.72 -20.31 -0.07
N THR A 66 -7.40 -20.48 -0.21
CA THR A 66 -6.44 -20.09 0.81
C THR A 66 -6.40 -18.56 0.99
N LEU A 67 -6.44 -17.77 -0.09
CA LEU A 67 -6.54 -16.31 -0.01
C LEU A 67 -7.82 -15.88 0.70
N SER A 68 -8.94 -16.51 0.37
CA SER A 68 -10.23 -16.28 1.03
C SER A 68 -10.17 -16.60 2.53
N ALA A 69 -9.61 -17.76 2.90
CA ALA A 69 -9.43 -18.14 4.29
C ALA A 69 -8.43 -17.23 5.04
N THR A 70 -7.45 -16.65 4.35
CA THR A 70 -6.53 -15.68 4.93
C THR A 70 -7.27 -14.40 5.32
N LEU A 71 -8.19 -13.92 4.47
CA LEU A 71 -9.02 -12.75 4.79
C LEU A 71 -9.92 -12.97 6.04
N ASP A 72 -10.28 -14.22 6.35
CA ASP A 72 -11.03 -14.55 7.57
C ASP A 72 -10.18 -14.46 8.86
N ARG A 73 -8.87 -14.29 8.73
CA ARG A 73 -7.90 -14.25 9.84
C ARG A 73 -7.34 -12.85 10.11
N ILE A 74 -7.69 -11.87 9.28
CA ILE A 74 -7.18 -10.49 9.38
C ILE A 74 -8.33 -9.53 9.62
N ASP A 75 -8.04 -8.41 10.25
CA ASP A 75 -9.00 -7.33 10.52
C ASP A 75 -8.92 -6.20 9.48
N ALA A 76 -7.82 -6.12 8.70
CA ALA A 76 -7.64 -5.19 7.59
C ALA A 76 -6.60 -5.70 6.59
N LEU A 77 -6.68 -5.23 5.35
CA LEU A 77 -5.73 -5.52 4.26
C LEU A 77 -4.89 -4.28 3.93
N LEU A 78 -3.57 -4.44 3.89
CA LEU A 78 -2.62 -3.46 3.39
C LEU A 78 -1.93 -4.00 2.14
N LEU A 79 -2.13 -3.31 1.02
CA LEU A 79 -1.44 -3.59 -0.25
C LEU A 79 -0.14 -2.79 -0.29
N SER A 80 0.99 -3.48 -0.29
CA SER A 80 2.30 -2.83 -0.30
C SER A 80 2.71 -2.34 -1.69
N GLY A 81 3.68 -1.44 -1.75
CA GLY A 81 4.34 -1.00 -2.97
C GLY A 81 5.11 -2.12 -3.68
N GLY A 82 5.74 -1.82 -4.79
CA GLY A 82 6.51 -2.79 -5.57
C GLY A 82 6.73 -2.35 -7.01
N GLY A 83 7.08 -3.30 -7.88
CA GLY A 83 7.20 -3.11 -9.32
C GLY A 83 5.85 -2.84 -10.00
N ASP A 84 5.87 -2.78 -11.32
CA ASP A 84 4.70 -2.43 -12.11
C ASP A 84 3.64 -3.54 -12.13
N MET A 85 2.43 -3.15 -12.44
CA MET A 85 1.32 -4.08 -12.66
C MET A 85 1.29 -4.50 -14.13
N ASN A 86 0.93 -5.77 -14.39
CA ASN A 86 0.74 -6.26 -15.74
C ASN A 86 -0.49 -5.58 -16.40
N PRO A 87 -0.30 -4.78 -17.46
CA PRO A 87 -1.38 -4.03 -18.11
C PRO A 87 -2.46 -4.90 -18.74
N LEU A 88 -2.19 -6.15 -19.04
CA LEU A 88 -3.19 -7.09 -19.54
C LEU A 88 -4.38 -7.27 -18.60
N PHE A 89 -4.20 -7.06 -17.29
CA PHE A 89 -5.32 -7.08 -16.32
C PHE A 89 -6.27 -5.88 -16.46
N MET A 90 -5.82 -4.80 -17.12
CA MET A 90 -6.66 -3.65 -17.48
C MET A 90 -7.19 -3.71 -18.90
N GLY A 91 -6.81 -4.75 -19.67
CA GLY A 91 -7.12 -4.89 -21.09
C GLY A 91 -6.24 -4.04 -22.00
N ASP A 92 -5.09 -3.58 -21.52
CA ASP A 92 -4.14 -2.74 -22.27
C ASP A 92 -2.90 -3.55 -22.68
N GLU A 93 -2.30 -3.22 -23.83
CA GLU A 93 -1.03 -3.79 -24.26
C GLU A 93 0.14 -3.15 -23.51
N PRO A 94 1.25 -3.88 -23.26
CA PRO A 94 2.43 -3.34 -22.58
C PRO A 94 3.14 -2.27 -23.42
N LEU A 95 3.44 -1.12 -22.80
CA LEU A 95 4.16 -0.02 -23.42
C LEU A 95 5.67 -0.09 -23.13
N PRO A 96 6.52 0.57 -23.95
CA PRO A 96 7.97 0.51 -23.78
C PRO A 96 8.48 1.04 -22.41
N GLY A 97 7.72 1.91 -21.75
CA GLY A 97 8.05 2.44 -20.42
C GLY A 97 7.72 1.53 -19.25
N LEU A 98 7.04 0.39 -19.51
CA LEU A 98 6.68 -0.57 -18.47
C LEU A 98 7.92 -1.18 -17.82
N GLY A 99 7.96 -1.20 -16.49
CA GLY A 99 9.01 -1.81 -15.69
C GLY A 99 8.79 -3.30 -15.41
N GLY A 100 9.41 -3.81 -14.36
CA GLY A 100 9.28 -5.23 -13.98
C GLY A 100 7.91 -5.57 -13.39
N ILE A 101 7.26 -6.58 -13.94
CA ILE A 101 5.95 -7.09 -13.51
C ILE A 101 6.06 -8.45 -12.81
N CYS A 102 5.11 -8.75 -11.94
CA CYS A 102 4.96 -10.07 -11.32
C CYS A 102 3.50 -10.54 -11.45
N PRO A 103 3.13 -11.25 -12.53
CA PRO A 103 1.75 -11.65 -12.80
C PRO A 103 1.11 -12.50 -11.70
N GLN A 104 1.92 -13.31 -11.00
CA GLN A 104 1.45 -14.11 -9.87
C GLN A 104 1.00 -13.22 -8.69
N ARG A 105 1.77 -12.20 -8.37
CA ARG A 105 1.42 -11.22 -7.35
C ARG A 105 0.19 -10.40 -7.76
N ASP A 106 0.15 -9.95 -9.02
CA ASP A 106 -0.97 -9.20 -9.58
C ASP A 106 -2.29 -9.96 -9.39
N LYS A 107 -2.31 -11.23 -9.82
CA LYS A 107 -3.48 -12.09 -9.74
C LYS A 107 -3.94 -12.31 -8.30
N ALA A 108 -3.00 -12.61 -7.39
CA ALA A 108 -3.30 -12.80 -5.97
C ALA A 108 -3.90 -11.53 -5.35
N GLU A 109 -3.32 -10.35 -5.61
CA GLU A 109 -3.80 -9.09 -5.06
C GLU A 109 -5.13 -8.65 -5.68
N LEU A 110 -5.38 -8.88 -6.98
CA LEU A 110 -6.68 -8.62 -7.60
C LEU A 110 -7.80 -9.42 -6.90
N TRP A 111 -7.55 -10.68 -6.58
CA TRP A 111 -8.50 -11.52 -5.83
C TRP A 111 -8.68 -11.02 -4.40
N LEU A 112 -7.59 -10.73 -3.69
CA LEU A 112 -7.63 -10.22 -2.32
C LEU A 112 -8.44 -8.93 -2.23
N VAL A 113 -8.21 -7.96 -3.13
CA VAL A 113 -8.93 -6.68 -3.13
C VAL A 113 -10.42 -6.91 -3.35
N ARG A 114 -10.80 -7.69 -4.38
CA ARG A 114 -12.22 -7.93 -4.67
C ARG A 114 -12.95 -8.64 -3.54
N MET A 115 -12.32 -9.65 -2.94
CA MET A 115 -12.90 -10.37 -1.79
C MET A 115 -12.97 -9.48 -0.55
N ALA A 116 -11.91 -8.71 -0.25
CA ALA A 116 -11.89 -7.78 0.88
C ALA A 116 -12.93 -6.66 0.72
N TYR A 117 -13.06 -6.10 -0.49
CA TYR A 117 -14.08 -5.10 -0.81
C TYR A 117 -15.48 -5.63 -0.55
N ASN A 118 -15.81 -6.81 -1.07
CA ASN A 118 -17.13 -7.44 -0.89
C ASN A 118 -17.44 -7.74 0.59
N ARG A 119 -16.42 -8.05 1.39
CA ARG A 119 -16.53 -8.29 2.83
C ARG A 119 -16.55 -7.02 3.67
N GLN A 120 -16.41 -5.86 3.05
CA GLN A 120 -16.25 -4.56 3.73
C GLN A 120 -15.07 -4.54 4.72
N LEU A 121 -14.03 -5.32 4.42
CA LEU A 121 -12.78 -5.34 5.19
C LEU A 121 -12.01 -4.04 4.90
N PRO A 122 -11.51 -3.31 5.91
CA PRO A 122 -10.70 -2.11 5.68
C PRO A 122 -9.50 -2.38 4.75
N ILE A 123 -9.27 -1.50 3.77
CA ILE A 123 -8.19 -1.63 2.77
C ILE A 123 -7.38 -0.35 2.71
N LEU A 124 -6.06 -0.47 2.82
CA LEU A 124 -5.09 0.59 2.52
C LEU A 124 -4.17 0.13 1.38
N GLY A 125 -4.12 0.90 0.29
CA GLY A 125 -3.17 0.68 -0.81
C GLY A 125 -2.07 1.73 -0.82
N ILE A 126 -0.80 1.32 -0.89
CA ILE A 126 0.37 2.22 -0.91
C ILE A 126 1.14 2.02 -2.22
N CYS A 127 1.39 3.10 -2.96
CA CYS A 127 2.12 3.17 -4.22
C CYS A 127 1.55 2.16 -5.24
N ARG A 128 2.21 1.04 -5.54
CA ARG A 128 1.62 -0.02 -6.36
C ARG A 128 0.27 -0.51 -5.80
N GLY A 129 0.07 -0.45 -4.47
CA GLY A 129 -1.17 -0.87 -3.82
C GLY A 129 -2.40 -0.03 -4.23
N ILE A 130 -2.28 1.30 -4.40
CA ILE A 130 -3.38 2.13 -4.92
C ILE A 130 -3.71 1.76 -6.37
N GLN A 131 -2.69 1.45 -7.17
CA GLN A 131 -2.84 1.08 -8.59
C GLN A 131 -3.57 -0.27 -8.72
N MET A 132 -3.11 -1.27 -7.95
CA MET A 132 -3.72 -2.60 -7.90
C MET A 132 -5.18 -2.55 -7.43
N MET A 133 -5.44 -1.77 -6.38
CA MET A 133 -6.79 -1.55 -5.86
C MET A 133 -7.70 -0.88 -6.90
N THR A 134 -7.19 0.13 -7.60
CA THR A 134 -7.92 0.81 -8.67
C THR A 134 -8.27 -0.13 -9.81
N CYS A 135 -7.30 -0.91 -10.28
CA CYS A 135 -7.52 -1.90 -11.33
C CYS A 135 -8.54 -2.98 -10.90
N ALA A 136 -8.40 -3.53 -9.68
CA ALA A 136 -9.33 -4.52 -9.15
C ALA A 136 -10.77 -4.03 -9.09
N LEU A 137 -10.98 -2.72 -8.93
CA LEU A 137 -12.30 -2.08 -8.81
C LEU A 137 -12.77 -1.40 -10.11
N GLY A 138 -12.12 -1.70 -11.24
CA GLY A 138 -12.57 -1.33 -12.58
C GLY A 138 -12.03 0.00 -13.10
N GLY A 139 -11.00 0.55 -12.46
CA GLY A 139 -10.25 1.70 -12.95
C GLY A 139 -9.01 1.29 -13.76
N LYS A 140 -8.20 2.29 -14.13
CA LYS A 140 -6.97 2.12 -14.93
C LYS A 140 -5.82 2.95 -14.37
N VAL A 141 -4.60 2.59 -14.79
CA VAL A 141 -3.36 3.29 -14.44
C VAL A 141 -2.58 3.66 -15.69
N PHE A 142 -1.86 4.78 -15.65
CA PHE A 142 -0.78 5.08 -16.59
C PHE A 142 0.35 4.08 -16.35
N GLN A 143 0.80 3.41 -17.40
CA GLN A 143 1.95 2.50 -17.33
C GLN A 143 3.27 3.26 -17.20
N ASP A 144 3.31 4.51 -17.68
CA ASP A 144 4.46 5.40 -17.57
C ASP A 144 4.01 6.85 -17.73
N LEU A 145 4.07 7.63 -16.66
CA LEU A 145 3.66 9.04 -16.66
C LEU A 145 4.39 9.88 -17.73
N PRO A 146 5.73 9.79 -17.90
CA PRO A 146 6.44 10.58 -18.89
C PRO A 146 5.97 10.39 -20.32
N SER A 147 5.50 9.20 -20.67
CA SER A 147 5.08 8.88 -22.03
C SER A 147 3.57 8.99 -22.28
N GLN A 148 2.76 8.99 -21.23
CA GLN A 148 1.30 8.94 -21.37
C GLN A 148 0.56 10.15 -20.81
N TYR A 149 1.13 10.87 -19.85
CA TYR A 149 0.49 12.02 -19.23
C TYR A 149 0.86 13.31 -19.97
N HIS A 150 -0.13 14.00 -20.54
CA HIS A 150 0.08 15.18 -21.38
C HIS A 150 -0.77 16.38 -20.97
N ASP A 151 -1.54 16.28 -19.91
CA ASP A 151 -2.45 17.35 -19.48
C ASP A 151 -1.71 18.59 -19.00
N GLN A 152 -0.59 18.42 -18.30
CA GLN A 152 0.29 19.47 -17.80
C GLN A 152 1.76 18.99 -17.77
N PRO A 153 2.73 19.92 -17.68
CA PRO A 153 4.12 19.54 -17.44
C PRO A 153 4.27 18.79 -16.10
N LEU A 154 4.83 17.59 -16.15
CA LEU A 154 5.04 16.76 -14.97
C LEU A 154 6.06 17.35 -14.01
N ILE A 155 5.75 17.31 -12.72
CA ILE A 155 6.76 17.42 -11.67
C ILE A 155 7.51 16.09 -11.54
N LYS A 156 8.56 16.06 -10.73
CA LYS A 156 9.37 14.85 -10.57
C LYS A 156 8.74 13.89 -9.57
N HIS A 157 8.04 12.85 -10.05
CA HIS A 157 7.43 11.79 -9.23
C HIS A 157 8.38 10.65 -8.84
N SER A 158 9.45 10.43 -9.62
CA SER A 158 10.48 9.45 -9.27
C SER A 158 11.73 10.16 -8.77
N GLN A 159 11.91 10.18 -7.46
CA GLN A 159 12.91 11.01 -6.80
C GLN A 159 14.19 10.28 -6.46
N ASN A 160 15.30 11.05 -6.36
CA ASN A 160 16.63 10.56 -5.98
C ASN A 160 17.01 11.05 -4.58
N LEU A 161 16.07 11.04 -3.64
CA LEU A 161 16.25 11.38 -2.23
C LEU A 161 16.15 10.12 -1.37
N ALA A 162 16.62 10.18 -0.14
CA ALA A 162 16.31 9.15 0.84
C ALA A 162 14.79 9.15 1.10
N ARG A 163 14.23 7.96 1.33
CA ARG A 163 12.78 7.73 1.28
C ARG A 163 11.99 8.44 2.37
N GLU A 164 12.63 8.80 3.46
CA GLU A 164 12.07 9.55 4.59
C GLU A 164 11.87 11.04 4.32
N TYR A 165 12.37 11.58 3.21
CA TYR A 165 12.22 12.99 2.87
C TYR A 165 11.02 13.23 1.96
N ALA A 166 10.21 14.23 2.33
CA ALA A 166 9.16 14.74 1.46
C ALA A 166 9.75 15.51 0.29
N SER A 167 9.06 15.49 -0.84
CA SER A 167 9.59 15.97 -2.10
C SER A 167 8.64 16.84 -2.94
N HIS A 168 7.33 16.66 -2.81
CA HIS A 168 6.35 17.56 -3.40
C HIS A 168 5.10 17.69 -2.52
N MET A 169 4.24 18.63 -2.89
CA MET A 169 2.98 18.87 -2.20
C MET A 169 1.84 18.09 -2.86
N VAL A 170 0.92 17.63 -2.03
CA VAL A 170 -0.34 17.02 -2.44
C VAL A 170 -1.48 17.85 -1.87
N LEU A 171 -2.49 18.14 -2.69
CA LEU A 171 -3.73 18.82 -2.33
C LEU A 171 -4.81 17.78 -2.05
N ILE A 172 -5.41 17.85 -0.89
CA ILE A 172 -6.41 16.89 -0.39
C ILE A 172 -7.79 17.53 -0.47
N GLU A 173 -8.76 16.80 -1.01
CA GLU A 173 -10.16 17.22 -1.07
C GLU A 173 -10.77 17.29 0.35
N GLU A 174 -11.42 18.42 0.66
CA GLU A 174 -12.17 18.58 1.90
C GLU A 174 -13.26 17.50 2.03
N ASP A 175 -13.59 17.11 3.26
CA ASP A 175 -14.58 16.07 3.58
C ASP A 175 -14.24 14.64 3.12
N SER A 176 -13.05 14.42 2.53
CA SER A 176 -12.56 13.09 2.20
C SER A 176 -12.16 12.28 3.44
N LEU A 177 -12.04 10.95 3.30
CA LEU A 177 -11.47 10.10 4.35
C LEU A 177 -10.03 10.51 4.66
N LEU A 178 -9.24 10.79 3.61
CA LEU A 178 -7.87 11.25 3.77
C LEU A 178 -7.79 12.58 4.56
N HIS A 179 -8.67 13.56 4.25
CA HIS A 179 -8.74 14.82 4.99
C HIS A 179 -9.07 14.61 6.48
N ARG A 180 -10.02 13.72 6.79
CA ARG A 180 -10.32 13.38 8.19
C ARG A 180 -9.15 12.76 8.95
N ILE A 181 -8.27 12.02 8.26
CA ILE A 181 -7.07 11.41 8.83
C ILE A 181 -5.96 12.43 9.01
N MET A 182 -5.63 13.18 7.95
CA MET A 182 -4.50 14.11 7.92
C MET A 182 -4.78 15.45 8.60
N LYS A 183 -6.06 15.86 8.67
CA LYS A 183 -6.55 17.13 9.24
C LYS A 183 -5.92 18.36 8.58
N ASP A 184 -5.54 18.22 7.34
CA ASP A 184 -4.95 19.28 6.50
C ASP A 184 -5.37 19.05 5.05
N THR A 185 -5.52 20.11 4.28
CA THR A 185 -5.83 20.09 2.85
C THR A 185 -4.57 20.12 1.97
N ARG A 186 -3.38 20.28 2.58
CA ARG A 186 -2.12 20.36 1.86
C ARG A 186 -0.99 19.75 2.65
N ILE A 187 -0.43 18.65 2.20
CA ILE A 187 0.67 17.93 2.85
C ILE A 187 1.87 17.77 1.92
N ALA A 188 3.07 17.68 2.50
CA ALA A 188 4.28 17.29 1.78
C ALA A 188 4.48 15.79 1.86
N VAL A 189 4.74 15.14 0.71
CA VAL A 189 4.90 13.69 0.59
C VAL A 189 6.21 13.32 -0.12
N ASN A 190 6.71 12.12 0.11
CA ASN A 190 7.76 11.51 -0.70
C ASN A 190 7.18 10.93 -2.01
N SER A 191 8.02 10.63 -3.01
CA SER A 191 7.50 10.16 -4.30
C SER A 191 8.53 9.32 -5.03
N PHE A 192 8.16 8.07 -5.36
CA PHE A 192 9.04 7.07 -5.98
C PHE A 192 8.26 6.22 -6.98
N HIS A 193 7.54 6.87 -7.90
CA HIS A 193 6.71 6.19 -8.89
C HIS A 193 6.83 6.84 -10.26
N HIS A 194 6.62 6.08 -11.32
CA HIS A 194 6.46 6.53 -12.68
C HIS A 194 5.10 6.11 -13.26
N GLN A 195 4.34 5.32 -12.51
CA GLN A 195 2.96 4.94 -12.78
C GLN A 195 2.03 5.72 -11.84
N ALA A 196 0.78 5.94 -12.24
CA ALA A 196 -0.25 6.54 -11.40
C ALA A 196 -1.64 6.13 -11.90
N VAL A 197 -2.66 6.27 -11.04
CA VAL A 197 -4.06 6.11 -11.43
C VAL A 197 -4.42 7.14 -12.50
N CYS A 198 -5.06 6.69 -13.60
CA CYS A 198 -5.62 7.57 -14.63
C CYS A 198 -7.15 7.59 -14.62
N GLU A 199 -7.78 6.45 -14.37
CA GLU A 199 -9.25 6.33 -14.28
C GLU A 199 -9.61 5.59 -12.98
N THR A 200 -10.53 6.15 -12.19
CA THR A 200 -10.96 5.53 -10.92
C THR A 200 -12.02 4.44 -11.08
N GLY A 201 -12.69 4.40 -12.23
CA GLY A 201 -13.93 3.62 -12.36
C GLY A 201 -15.08 4.21 -11.54
N SER A 202 -16.13 3.43 -11.30
CA SER A 202 -17.34 3.90 -10.60
C SER A 202 -17.30 3.73 -9.07
N LEU A 203 -16.45 2.84 -8.57
CA LEU A 203 -16.38 2.47 -7.14
C LEU A 203 -15.41 3.31 -6.32
N LEU A 204 -14.56 4.08 -7.00
CA LEU A 204 -13.57 4.95 -6.38
C LEU A 204 -13.77 6.40 -6.83
N LYS A 205 -13.32 7.33 -6.00
CA LYS A 205 -13.20 8.75 -6.32
C LYS A 205 -11.82 9.27 -5.92
N VAL A 206 -11.36 10.28 -6.65
CA VAL A 206 -10.12 10.97 -6.31
C VAL A 206 -10.34 11.77 -5.02
N CYS A 207 -9.38 11.71 -4.11
CA CYS A 207 -9.39 12.51 -2.88
C CYS A 207 -8.10 13.32 -2.68
N ALA A 208 -7.08 13.14 -3.54
CA ALA A 208 -5.91 14.03 -3.56
C ALA A 208 -5.19 14.04 -4.91
N ARG A 209 -4.55 15.18 -5.23
CA ARG A 209 -3.73 15.38 -6.43
C ARG A 209 -2.47 16.18 -6.13
N SER A 210 -1.43 15.94 -6.92
CA SER A 210 -0.23 16.79 -6.99
C SER A 210 -0.50 18.07 -7.80
N ALA A 211 0.46 19.00 -7.80
CA ALA A 211 0.31 20.29 -8.47
C ALA A 211 0.15 20.19 -9.99
N ASP A 212 0.65 19.14 -10.61
CA ASP A 212 0.51 18.84 -12.05
C ASP A 212 -0.76 18.03 -12.36
N GLY A 213 -1.63 17.79 -11.37
CA GLY A 213 -2.92 17.13 -11.55
C GLY A 213 -2.87 15.59 -11.48
N VAL A 214 -1.71 14.98 -11.32
CA VAL A 214 -1.58 13.52 -11.15
C VAL A 214 -2.36 13.08 -9.89
N ILE A 215 -3.09 11.98 -10.00
CA ILE A 215 -3.86 11.41 -8.88
C ILE A 215 -2.89 10.83 -7.86
N GLU A 216 -2.95 11.33 -6.65
CA GLU A 216 -2.11 10.93 -5.53
C GLU A 216 -2.86 10.13 -4.46
N ALA A 217 -4.20 10.26 -4.40
CA ALA A 217 -4.99 9.40 -3.54
C ALA A 217 -6.40 9.18 -4.08
N VAL A 218 -6.93 7.99 -3.77
CA VAL A 218 -8.33 7.62 -4.04
C VAL A 218 -8.97 7.00 -2.80
N GLU A 219 -10.27 7.17 -2.69
CA GLU A 219 -11.09 6.51 -1.67
C GLU A 219 -12.34 5.91 -2.31
N SER A 220 -13.03 5.01 -1.61
CA SER A 220 -14.25 4.43 -2.14
C SER A 220 -15.44 5.38 -2.04
N THR A 221 -16.36 5.25 -3.01
CA THR A 221 -17.66 5.94 -2.99
C THR A 221 -18.64 5.28 -2.02
N GLU A 222 -18.47 3.99 -1.73
CA GLU A 222 -19.42 3.18 -0.95
C GLU A 222 -18.77 2.53 0.29
N HIS A 223 -17.51 2.11 0.19
CA HIS A 223 -16.79 1.42 1.25
C HIS A 223 -16.17 2.43 2.22
N LYS A 224 -16.59 2.41 3.50
CA LYS A 224 -16.22 3.44 4.49
C LYS A 224 -14.74 3.50 4.87
N SER A 225 -14.00 2.42 4.70
CA SER A 225 -12.62 2.25 5.16
C SER A 225 -11.71 1.74 4.05
N LEU A 226 -11.80 2.35 2.85
CA LEU A 226 -10.94 2.05 1.72
C LEU A 226 -10.25 3.34 1.27
N LEU A 227 -8.91 3.32 1.30
CA LEU A 227 -8.04 4.42 0.94
C LEU A 227 -6.83 3.90 0.17
N GLY A 228 -6.45 4.58 -0.89
CA GLY A 228 -5.19 4.38 -1.60
C GLY A 228 -4.39 5.67 -1.65
N VAL A 229 -3.07 5.58 -1.46
CA VAL A 229 -2.14 6.70 -1.58
C VAL A 229 -0.98 6.31 -2.50
N GLN A 230 -0.54 7.24 -3.35
CA GLN A 230 0.50 6.99 -4.35
C GLN A 230 1.91 7.14 -3.76
N TRP A 231 2.06 7.97 -2.73
CA TRP A 231 3.32 8.13 -1.99
C TRP A 231 3.57 6.98 -0.99
N HIS A 232 4.69 7.03 -0.26
CA HIS A 232 5.14 6.02 0.69
C HIS A 232 5.12 6.53 2.13
N PRO A 233 3.96 6.55 2.83
CA PRO A 233 3.88 7.01 4.22
C PRO A 233 4.68 6.12 5.18
N GLU A 234 4.84 4.83 4.87
CA GLU A 234 5.59 3.88 5.68
C GLU A 234 7.09 4.21 5.79
N CYS A 235 7.62 5.00 4.86
CA CYS A 235 9.02 5.41 4.89
C CYS A 235 9.32 6.48 5.93
N PHE A 236 8.35 7.33 6.28
CA PHE A 236 8.51 8.35 7.33
C PHE A 236 8.63 7.74 8.73
N VAL A 237 8.12 6.53 8.94
CA VAL A 237 8.18 5.84 10.23
C VAL A 237 9.59 5.41 10.61
N LEU A 238 10.49 5.24 9.65
CA LEU A 238 11.89 4.82 9.87
C LEU A 238 12.83 5.98 10.17
N GLY A 239 12.44 7.21 9.86
CA GLY A 239 13.24 8.43 10.03
C GLY A 239 13.34 8.98 11.44
N GLY A 240 12.69 8.39 12.43
CA GLY A 240 12.93 8.59 13.87
C GLY A 240 12.75 10.03 14.38
N ASP A 241 11.55 10.63 14.16
CA ASP A 241 11.02 11.71 15.03
C ASP A 241 9.49 11.66 15.05
#